data_4abf2d754cf01c3146410484a4742214
#
_entry.id   4abf2d754cf01c3146410484a4742214
#
_cell.length_a   1.000
_cell.length_b   1.000
_cell.length_c   1.000
_cell.angle_alpha   90.00
_cell.angle_beta   90.00
_cell.angle_gamma   90.00
#
_symmetry.space_group_name_H-M   'P 1'
#
loop_
_entity.id
_entity.type
_entity.pdbx_description
1 polymer ?
#
loop_
_entity_poly.entity_id
_entity_poly.type
_entity_poly.pdbx_seq_one_letter_code
_entity_poly.pdbx_strand_id
1 'polypeptide(L)'
;MFIFHVPDISCQHCVAAITESVQAADAAAKAPATTEHAATGSESHPQSDAPATPAPVAVPGQSVVFVDARVKDSAELLKGVAPGTQVVQLDASRDGLQQIADYLGSHQGVSSVQIIAHGNAGDLWLGNTYLSADNVAARSEVLAQIGQDMNVGGDILIYACNTAAGDKGINFVDSLAQLTGRDIAASTNRTGLGGDWTLEVATGSIESHTALSYQAMSAYQYGLATITVTSNADSGVGSLRSALSSAVAGDIITFNANMTVNLNSQLVISKNLTVEGDLNLDGVADVTLSGQYKTQVLMVNSGVTATLDGLVITQGLAAGNGANAGVDAAAAMGGGIVNAGNLTLKNVTVTANAASGGGGGG
;
A
#
# COMPACT_ATOMS: atom_id res chain seq x y z
N MET A 1 41.66 14.54 -6.24
CA MET A 1 41.43 13.24 -5.55
C MET A 1 40.26 13.48 -4.60
N PHE A 2 39.06 13.03 -5.00
CA PHE A 2 37.87 13.12 -4.14
C PHE A 2 37.79 11.84 -3.32
N ILE A 3 37.75 11.95 -2.00
CA ILE A 3 37.60 10.80 -1.10
C ILE A 3 36.12 10.74 -0.70
N PHE A 4 35.41 9.70 -1.18
CA PHE A 4 34.07 9.39 -0.73
C PHE A 4 34.15 8.39 0.41
N HIS A 5 33.61 8.75 1.57
CA HIS A 5 33.45 7.83 2.68
C HIS A 5 32.05 7.23 2.60
N VAL A 6 31.95 5.94 2.28
CA VAL A 6 30.69 5.20 2.23
C VAL A 6 30.70 4.22 3.41
N PRO A 7 29.94 4.46 4.47
CA PRO A 7 29.87 3.52 5.59
C PRO A 7 29.01 2.30 5.20
N ASP A 8 29.55 1.11 5.48
CA ASP A 8 28.89 -0.20 5.49
C ASP A 8 28.04 -0.59 4.26
N ILE A 9 28.67 -0.82 3.12
CA ILE A 9 28.04 -1.51 1.98
C ILE A 9 28.34 -3.01 2.09
N SER A 10 27.36 -3.81 2.48
CA SER A 10 27.50 -5.27 2.60
C SER A 10 27.09 -6.06 1.35
N CYS A 11 26.63 -5.38 0.28
CA CYS A 11 26.20 -6.02 -0.97
C CYS A 11 27.29 -5.99 -2.04
N GLN A 12 27.77 -7.16 -2.49
CA GLN A 12 28.78 -7.25 -3.54
C GLN A 12 28.35 -6.62 -4.86
N HIS A 13 27.06 -6.61 -5.18
CA HIS A 13 26.50 -5.97 -6.38
C HIS A 13 26.59 -4.44 -6.32
N CYS A 14 26.34 -3.87 -5.13
CA CYS A 14 26.45 -2.42 -4.92
C CYS A 14 27.91 -1.94 -5.00
N VAL A 15 28.85 -2.73 -4.51
CA VAL A 15 30.29 -2.45 -4.61
C VAL A 15 30.73 -2.48 -6.08
N ALA A 16 30.27 -3.44 -6.88
CA ALA A 16 30.59 -3.53 -8.29
C ALA A 16 30.09 -2.32 -9.09
N ALA A 17 28.82 -1.93 -8.89
CA ALA A 17 28.23 -0.78 -9.58
C ALA A 17 28.92 0.55 -9.25
N ILE A 18 29.32 0.78 -7.99
CA ILE A 18 30.07 1.97 -7.60
C ILE A 18 31.49 1.94 -8.20
N THR A 19 32.13 0.77 -8.22
CA THR A 19 33.49 0.62 -8.78
C THR A 19 33.49 0.91 -10.28
N GLU A 20 32.49 0.40 -11.05
CA GLU A 20 32.35 0.70 -12.47
C GLU A 20 32.08 2.18 -12.74
N SER A 21 31.21 2.81 -11.95
CA SER A 21 30.90 4.24 -12.09
C SER A 21 32.10 5.14 -11.80
N VAL A 22 32.90 4.79 -10.80
CA VAL A 22 34.13 5.53 -10.46
C VAL A 22 35.22 5.33 -11.53
N GLN A 23 35.35 4.12 -12.08
CA GLN A 23 36.30 3.84 -13.17
C GLN A 23 35.91 4.54 -14.46
N ALA A 24 34.62 4.63 -14.80
CA ALA A 24 34.12 5.38 -15.93
C ALA A 24 34.39 6.88 -15.82
N ALA A 25 34.21 7.46 -14.63
CA ALA A 25 34.50 8.88 -14.38
C ALA A 25 36.02 9.18 -14.48
N ASP A 26 36.89 8.28 -13.98
CA ASP A 26 38.35 8.45 -14.06
C ASP A 26 38.89 8.26 -15.49
N ALA A 27 38.24 7.40 -16.30
CA ALA A 27 38.56 7.25 -17.73
C ALA A 27 38.19 8.47 -18.56
N ALA A 28 37.03 9.09 -18.26
CA ALA A 28 36.59 10.32 -18.91
C ALA A 28 37.50 11.53 -18.59
N ALA A 29 38.10 11.55 -17.39
CA ALA A 29 39.01 12.61 -16.98
C ALA A 29 40.44 12.49 -17.55
N LYS A 30 40.79 11.33 -18.14
CA LYS A 30 42.13 11.06 -18.70
C LYS A 30 42.23 11.10 -20.24
N ALA A 31 41.14 11.43 -20.94
CA ALA A 31 41.17 11.55 -22.41
C ALA A 31 41.97 12.79 -22.86
N PRO A 32 43.04 12.64 -23.65
CA PRO A 32 43.80 13.80 -24.13
C PRO A 32 43.03 14.53 -25.22
N ALA A 33 43.08 15.87 -25.15
CA ALA A 33 42.60 16.74 -26.21
C ALA A 33 43.42 16.52 -27.47
N THR A 34 42.85 15.94 -28.53
CA THR A 34 43.48 15.82 -29.81
C THR A 34 43.19 17.07 -30.66
N THR A 35 44.27 17.78 -30.98
CA THR A 35 44.35 18.87 -31.96
C THR A 35 44.06 18.38 -33.40
N GLU A 36 43.39 19.22 -34.16
CA GLU A 36 43.07 19.09 -35.57
C GLU A 36 44.29 18.78 -36.46
N HIS A 37 44.07 17.96 -37.50
CA HIS A 37 44.77 18.14 -38.77
C HIS A 37 43.84 17.80 -39.93
N ALA A 38 43.73 18.75 -40.83
CA ALA A 38 42.93 18.71 -42.06
C ALA A 38 43.58 17.84 -43.14
N ALA A 39 42.79 17.08 -43.91
CA ALA A 39 43.10 16.74 -45.29
C ALA A 39 41.81 16.39 -46.07
N THR A 40 41.59 17.14 -47.07
CA THR A 40 40.80 17.18 -48.29
C THR A 40 40.42 15.83 -48.93
N GLY A 41 39.15 15.72 -49.42
CA GLY A 41 38.70 14.72 -50.40
C GLY A 41 37.20 14.77 -50.63
N SER A 42 36.82 15.34 -51.76
CA SER A 42 35.49 15.56 -52.36
C SER A 42 34.67 14.27 -52.53
N GLU A 43 33.37 14.32 -52.20
CA GLU A 43 32.28 14.07 -53.16
C GLU A 43 30.90 14.35 -52.58
N SER A 44 30.12 15.03 -53.37
CA SER A 44 28.84 15.65 -53.08
C SER A 44 27.66 14.70 -53.13
N HIS A 45 26.77 14.75 -52.10
CA HIS A 45 25.35 14.48 -52.25
C HIS A 45 24.55 15.49 -51.39
N PRO A 46 23.56 16.17 -51.91
CA PRO A 46 22.82 17.15 -51.12
C PRO A 46 21.78 16.42 -50.24
N GLN A 47 22.07 16.31 -48.97
CA GLN A 47 21.09 15.93 -47.96
C GLN A 47 20.50 17.20 -47.36
N SER A 48 19.22 17.36 -47.54
CA SER A 48 18.41 18.46 -47.02
C SER A 48 18.51 18.51 -45.49
N ASP A 49 19.33 19.40 -44.96
CA ASP A 49 19.36 19.77 -43.55
C ASP A 49 18.14 20.65 -43.23
N ALA A 50 17.02 20.01 -42.88
CA ALA A 50 16.03 20.68 -42.05
C ALA A 50 16.62 20.79 -40.63
N PRO A 51 16.63 21.97 -40.01
CA PRO A 51 17.11 22.09 -38.62
C PRO A 51 16.29 21.19 -37.74
N ALA A 52 16.95 20.25 -37.04
CA ALA A 52 16.33 19.44 -36.02
C ALA A 52 15.66 20.38 -34.99
N THR A 53 14.36 20.31 -34.89
CA THR A 53 13.60 20.99 -33.82
C THR A 53 14.20 20.51 -32.50
N PRO A 54 14.73 21.40 -31.65
CA PRO A 54 15.24 20.97 -30.35
C PRO A 54 14.11 20.22 -29.61
N ALA A 55 14.44 19.07 -29.07
CA ALA A 55 13.51 18.32 -28.21
C ALA A 55 12.97 19.29 -27.16
N PRO A 56 11.65 19.26 -26.84
CA PRO A 56 11.08 20.15 -25.87
C PRO A 56 11.84 19.95 -24.55
N VAL A 57 12.45 21.02 -24.06
CA VAL A 57 13.05 21.04 -22.72
C VAL A 57 11.89 20.75 -21.76
N ALA A 58 11.95 19.62 -21.07
CA ALA A 58 10.95 19.27 -20.07
C ALA A 58 10.91 20.41 -19.04
N VAL A 59 9.82 21.16 -19.04
CA VAL A 59 9.54 22.11 -17.97
C VAL A 59 9.39 21.28 -16.69
N PRO A 60 10.08 21.60 -15.58
CA PRO A 60 9.85 20.92 -14.33
C PRO A 60 8.36 20.98 -14.02
N GLY A 61 7.66 19.88 -14.18
CA GLY A 61 6.23 19.82 -13.96
C GLY A 61 5.93 19.75 -12.46
N GLN A 62 4.69 20.03 -12.10
CA GLN A 62 4.24 19.93 -10.73
C GLN A 62 4.19 18.46 -10.29
N SER A 63 4.57 18.19 -9.05
CA SER A 63 4.36 16.90 -8.39
C SER A 63 3.15 16.98 -7.48
N VAL A 64 2.34 15.92 -7.49
CA VAL A 64 1.17 15.77 -6.60
C VAL A 64 1.26 14.42 -5.89
N VAL A 65 1.08 14.42 -4.58
CA VAL A 65 0.97 13.21 -3.76
C VAL A 65 -0.50 13.03 -3.37
N PHE A 66 -1.10 11.94 -3.81
CA PHE A 66 -2.42 11.50 -3.37
C PHE A 66 -2.25 10.46 -2.26
N VAL A 67 -2.94 10.66 -1.15
CA VAL A 67 -2.86 9.76 0.01
C VAL A 67 -4.23 9.20 0.31
N ASP A 68 -4.36 7.89 0.32
CA ASP A 68 -5.60 7.24 0.72
C ASP A 68 -5.90 7.47 2.20
N ALA A 69 -7.17 7.67 2.53
CA ALA A 69 -7.61 7.95 3.89
C ALA A 69 -7.36 6.81 4.90
N ARG A 70 -7.12 5.59 4.41
CA ARG A 70 -6.76 4.42 5.23
C ARG A 70 -5.30 4.41 5.64
N VAL A 71 -4.43 5.20 4.99
CA VAL A 71 -3.02 5.30 5.33
C VAL A 71 -2.88 5.89 6.73
N LYS A 72 -2.51 5.04 7.67
CA LYS A 72 -2.43 5.38 9.08
C LYS A 72 -1.34 6.42 9.32
N ASP A 73 -1.65 7.42 10.14
CA ASP A 73 -0.69 8.48 10.53
C ASP A 73 0.01 9.16 9.35
N SER A 74 -0.71 9.32 8.25
CA SER A 74 -0.19 9.92 7.02
C SER A 74 0.38 11.33 7.23
N ALA A 75 -0.16 12.08 8.22
CA ALA A 75 0.33 13.41 8.56
C ALA A 75 1.81 13.44 8.95
N GLU A 76 2.33 12.41 9.64
CA GLU A 76 3.75 12.31 9.98
C GLU A 76 4.61 12.02 8.74
N LEU A 77 4.16 11.11 7.88
CA LEU A 77 4.82 10.80 6.61
C LEU A 77 4.89 12.05 5.70
N LEU A 78 3.80 12.80 5.64
CA LEU A 78 3.67 13.98 4.77
C LEU A 78 4.49 15.19 5.22
N LYS A 79 4.98 15.23 6.45
CA LYS A 79 5.97 16.25 6.89
C LYS A 79 7.27 16.19 6.07
N GLY A 80 7.56 15.04 5.46
CA GLY A 80 8.72 14.85 4.63
C GLY A 80 8.52 15.12 3.13
N VAL A 81 7.37 15.66 2.75
CA VAL A 81 7.09 15.99 1.34
C VAL A 81 7.93 17.17 0.90
N ALA A 82 8.53 17.07 -0.30
CA ALA A 82 9.37 18.08 -0.89
C ALA A 82 8.64 19.41 -1.09
N PRO A 83 9.28 20.56 -0.85
CA PRO A 83 8.66 21.87 -1.08
C PRO A 83 8.15 22.02 -2.51
N GLY A 84 6.95 22.59 -2.65
CA GLY A 84 6.30 22.80 -3.95
C GLY A 84 5.46 21.63 -4.45
N THR A 85 5.54 20.47 -3.80
CA THR A 85 4.65 19.33 -4.07
C THR A 85 3.27 19.57 -3.45
N GLN A 86 2.22 19.35 -4.22
CA GLN A 86 0.85 19.38 -3.71
C GLN A 86 0.51 18.06 -3.01
N VAL A 87 -0.28 18.13 -1.94
CA VAL A 87 -0.75 16.94 -1.22
C VAL A 87 -2.26 16.93 -1.20
N VAL A 88 -2.85 15.82 -1.63
CA VAL A 88 -4.30 15.62 -1.67
C VAL A 88 -4.65 14.38 -0.87
N GLN A 89 -5.40 14.56 0.21
CA GLN A 89 -5.97 13.46 0.97
C GLN A 89 -7.24 12.98 0.25
N LEU A 90 -7.30 11.70 -0.12
CA LEU A 90 -8.50 11.12 -0.71
C LEU A 90 -9.58 10.90 0.35
N ASP A 91 -10.81 11.27 0.01
CA ASP A 91 -11.98 11.03 0.85
C ASP A 91 -12.39 9.55 0.78
N ALA A 92 -12.45 8.89 1.93
CA ALA A 92 -12.81 7.48 2.04
C ALA A 92 -14.25 7.15 1.59
N SER A 93 -15.14 8.14 1.49
CA SER A 93 -16.54 7.96 1.08
C SER A 93 -16.77 8.12 -0.42
N ARG A 94 -15.73 8.50 -1.18
CA ARG A 94 -15.81 8.81 -2.62
C ARG A 94 -14.85 7.93 -3.42
N ASP A 95 -15.19 7.73 -4.70
CA ASP A 95 -14.32 7.04 -5.65
C ASP A 95 -12.95 7.73 -5.76
N GLY A 96 -11.87 7.03 -5.40
CA GLY A 96 -10.54 7.62 -5.35
C GLY A 96 -9.96 7.92 -6.73
N LEU A 97 -10.24 7.09 -7.75
CA LEU A 97 -9.82 7.39 -9.12
C LEU A 97 -10.50 8.65 -9.65
N GLN A 98 -11.81 8.79 -9.39
CA GLN A 98 -12.53 9.98 -9.79
C GLN A 98 -12.01 11.24 -9.08
N GLN A 99 -11.65 11.14 -7.80
CA GLN A 99 -11.03 12.26 -7.06
C GLN A 99 -9.70 12.68 -7.68
N ILE A 100 -8.86 11.71 -8.09
CA ILE A 100 -7.60 11.98 -8.79
C ILE A 100 -7.86 12.67 -10.13
N ALA A 101 -8.79 12.16 -10.94
CA ALA A 101 -9.16 12.76 -12.22
C ALA A 101 -9.73 14.18 -12.05
N ASP A 102 -10.66 14.40 -11.13
CA ASP A 102 -11.24 15.71 -10.84
C ASP A 102 -10.15 16.74 -10.44
N TYR A 103 -9.19 16.30 -9.63
CA TYR A 103 -8.07 17.17 -9.23
C TYR A 103 -7.20 17.53 -10.45
N LEU A 104 -6.75 16.54 -11.23
CA LEU A 104 -5.87 16.75 -12.38
C LEU A 104 -6.54 17.59 -13.46
N GLY A 105 -7.83 17.39 -13.72
CA GLY A 105 -8.62 18.19 -14.67
C GLY A 105 -8.69 19.69 -14.30
N SER A 106 -8.54 20.01 -13.02
CA SER A 106 -8.52 21.41 -12.53
C SER A 106 -7.10 21.97 -12.29
N HIS A 107 -6.06 21.15 -12.37
CA HIS A 107 -4.66 21.53 -12.08
C HIS A 107 -3.74 21.11 -13.22
N GLN A 108 -3.47 22.03 -14.14
CA GLN A 108 -2.63 21.79 -15.30
C GLN A 108 -1.13 21.74 -14.94
N GLY A 109 -0.36 21.04 -15.75
CA GLY A 109 1.10 21.02 -15.62
C GLY A 109 1.66 19.96 -14.68
N VAL A 110 0.86 18.97 -14.29
CA VAL A 110 1.30 17.86 -13.44
C VAL A 110 2.13 16.87 -14.26
N SER A 111 3.39 16.64 -13.84
CA SER A 111 4.30 15.67 -14.45
C SER A 111 4.58 14.46 -13.55
N SER A 112 4.25 14.54 -12.27
CA SER A 112 4.44 13.44 -11.33
C SER A 112 3.21 13.28 -10.44
N VAL A 113 2.56 12.14 -10.56
CA VAL A 113 1.50 11.68 -9.67
C VAL A 113 2.08 10.62 -8.77
N GLN A 114 2.02 10.81 -7.45
CA GLN A 114 2.48 9.84 -6.48
C GLN A 114 1.31 9.39 -5.61
N ILE A 115 1.08 8.10 -5.54
CA ILE A 115 -0.04 7.50 -4.83
C ILE A 115 0.48 6.73 -3.63
N ILE A 116 0.04 7.11 -2.43
CA ILE A 116 0.33 6.39 -1.19
C ILE A 116 -0.96 5.72 -0.73
N ALA A 117 -1.00 4.39 -0.79
CA ALA A 117 -2.22 3.64 -0.53
C ALA A 117 -1.91 2.23 0.00
N HIS A 118 -2.93 1.53 0.45
CA HIS A 118 -2.83 0.11 0.73
C HIS A 118 -2.96 -0.70 -0.56
N GLY A 119 -2.21 -1.80 -0.66
CA GLY A 119 -2.26 -2.69 -1.81
C GLY A 119 -1.76 -4.10 -1.53
N ASN A 120 -1.94 -4.95 -2.52
CA ASN A 120 -1.43 -6.30 -2.60
C ASN A 120 -1.14 -6.61 -4.08
N ALA A 121 -0.75 -7.86 -4.41
CA ALA A 121 -0.43 -8.27 -5.77
C ALA A 121 -1.60 -8.01 -6.74
N GLY A 122 -1.44 -6.98 -7.57
CA GLY A 122 -2.42 -6.56 -8.57
C GLY A 122 -3.66 -5.86 -8.02
N ASP A 123 -3.51 -5.13 -6.92
CA ASP A 123 -4.61 -4.31 -6.38
C ASP A 123 -4.16 -3.04 -5.63
N LEU A 124 -5.10 -2.12 -5.47
CA LEU A 124 -4.98 -0.86 -4.72
C LEU A 124 -6.31 -0.46 -4.08
N TRP A 125 -6.25 0.13 -2.89
CA TRP A 125 -7.38 0.81 -2.25
C TRP A 125 -7.27 2.33 -2.43
N LEU A 126 -8.30 2.93 -3.06
CA LEU A 126 -8.36 4.38 -3.32
C LEU A 126 -9.74 4.93 -2.97
N GLY A 127 -9.84 5.65 -1.86
CA GLY A 127 -11.14 6.13 -1.35
C GLY A 127 -12.10 4.96 -1.07
N ASN A 128 -13.29 4.97 -1.63
CA ASN A 128 -14.22 3.84 -1.56
C ASN A 128 -14.08 2.87 -2.75
N THR A 129 -12.97 2.92 -3.48
CA THR A 129 -12.74 2.05 -4.65
C THR A 129 -11.66 1.03 -4.35
N TYR A 130 -11.97 -0.24 -4.53
CA TYR A 130 -10.99 -1.31 -4.65
C TYR A 130 -10.69 -1.54 -6.12
N LEU A 131 -9.53 -1.09 -6.57
CA LEU A 131 -9.03 -1.26 -7.93
C LEU A 131 -8.17 -2.51 -8.01
N SER A 132 -8.44 -3.41 -8.94
CA SER A 132 -7.72 -4.66 -9.09
C SER A 132 -7.51 -5.05 -10.55
N ALA A 133 -6.63 -6.02 -10.80
CA ALA A 133 -6.42 -6.62 -12.11
C ALA A 133 -7.74 -7.13 -12.73
N ASP A 134 -8.70 -7.53 -11.91
CA ASP A 134 -9.98 -8.07 -12.37
C ASP A 134 -10.98 -6.99 -12.80
N ASN A 135 -10.83 -5.75 -12.33
CA ASN A 135 -11.77 -4.65 -12.61
C ASN A 135 -11.16 -3.42 -13.28
N VAL A 136 -9.84 -3.36 -13.43
CA VAL A 136 -9.11 -2.20 -13.99
C VAL A 136 -9.60 -1.82 -15.39
N ALA A 137 -9.95 -2.80 -16.23
CA ALA A 137 -10.47 -2.56 -17.58
C ALA A 137 -11.82 -1.81 -17.59
N ALA A 138 -12.66 -2.06 -16.58
CA ALA A 138 -13.92 -1.34 -16.41
C ALA A 138 -13.74 0.13 -15.99
N ARG A 139 -12.54 0.52 -15.61
CA ARG A 139 -12.16 1.88 -15.18
C ARG A 139 -11.40 2.66 -16.26
N SER A 140 -11.40 2.16 -17.50
CA SER A 140 -10.63 2.70 -18.62
C SER A 140 -10.88 4.20 -18.88
N GLU A 141 -12.11 4.67 -18.78
CA GLU A 141 -12.46 6.07 -19.04
C GLU A 141 -11.79 7.02 -18.04
N VAL A 142 -11.92 6.74 -16.74
CA VAL A 142 -11.32 7.59 -15.70
C VAL A 142 -9.79 7.49 -15.71
N LEU A 143 -9.22 6.32 -15.99
CA LEU A 143 -7.76 6.16 -16.12
C LEU A 143 -7.21 6.92 -17.33
N ALA A 144 -7.90 6.87 -18.47
CA ALA A 144 -7.54 7.67 -19.65
C ALA A 144 -7.63 9.18 -19.35
N GLN A 145 -8.64 9.62 -18.62
CA GLN A 145 -8.76 11.01 -18.16
C GLN A 145 -7.56 11.43 -17.32
N ILE A 146 -7.20 10.62 -16.29
CA ILE A 146 -6.01 10.86 -15.45
C ILE A 146 -4.77 11.06 -16.32
N GLY A 147 -4.55 10.16 -17.29
CA GLY A 147 -3.41 10.26 -18.17
C GLY A 147 -3.45 11.50 -19.08
N GLN A 148 -4.63 11.86 -19.62
CA GLN A 148 -4.77 13.04 -20.48
C GLN A 148 -4.52 14.35 -19.75
N ASP A 149 -4.89 14.44 -18.47
CA ASP A 149 -4.74 15.64 -17.65
C ASP A 149 -3.31 15.81 -17.09
N MET A 150 -2.45 14.80 -17.24
CA MET A 150 -1.03 14.90 -16.94
C MET A 150 -0.22 15.42 -18.14
N ASN A 151 0.92 16.02 -17.88
CA ASN A 151 1.88 16.38 -18.91
C ASN A 151 2.34 15.13 -19.69
N VAL A 152 2.64 15.32 -20.98
CA VAL A 152 3.26 14.27 -21.81
C VAL A 152 4.61 13.89 -21.19
N GLY A 153 4.86 12.57 -21.04
CA GLY A 153 6.06 12.06 -20.38
C GLY A 153 6.01 12.18 -18.83
N GLY A 154 4.83 12.40 -18.28
CA GLY A 154 4.66 12.36 -16.82
C GLY A 154 4.51 10.95 -16.29
N ASP A 155 4.90 10.71 -15.03
CA ASP A 155 4.96 9.41 -14.38
C ASP A 155 3.95 9.27 -13.25
N ILE A 156 3.55 8.03 -13.00
CA ILE A 156 2.73 7.66 -11.83
C ILE A 156 3.53 6.70 -10.95
N LEU A 157 3.84 7.11 -9.73
CA LEU A 157 4.58 6.34 -8.74
C LEU A 157 3.61 5.79 -7.69
N ILE A 158 3.58 4.47 -7.51
CA ILE A 158 2.61 3.80 -6.63
C ILE A 158 3.34 3.21 -5.41
N TYR A 159 3.24 3.90 -4.28
CA TYR A 159 3.73 3.45 -2.98
C TYR A 159 2.64 2.66 -2.27
N ALA A 160 2.54 1.39 -2.61
CA ALA A 160 1.63 0.43 -2.01
C ALA A 160 2.28 -0.96 -2.02
N CYS A 161 1.98 -1.78 -1.00
CA CYS A 161 2.65 -3.08 -0.86
C CYS A 161 2.34 -4.02 -2.01
N ASN A 162 3.38 -4.68 -2.53
CA ASN A 162 3.28 -5.80 -3.47
C ASN A 162 2.52 -5.51 -4.78
N THR A 163 2.14 -4.27 -5.07
CA THR A 163 1.24 -3.93 -6.20
C THR A 163 1.70 -4.53 -7.53
N ALA A 164 3.03 -4.56 -7.77
CA ALA A 164 3.63 -5.18 -8.95
C ALA A 164 4.15 -6.61 -8.70
N ALA A 165 3.78 -7.27 -7.58
CA ALA A 165 4.31 -8.58 -7.24
C ALA A 165 3.72 -9.71 -8.11
N GLY A 166 4.61 -10.55 -8.66
CA GLY A 166 4.25 -11.70 -9.49
C GLY A 166 3.51 -11.31 -10.77
N ASP A 167 3.08 -12.30 -11.55
CA ASP A 167 2.44 -12.06 -12.85
C ASP A 167 1.16 -11.21 -12.73
N LYS A 168 0.38 -11.42 -11.66
CA LYS A 168 -0.84 -10.64 -11.43
C LYS A 168 -0.53 -9.16 -11.21
N GLY A 169 0.50 -8.86 -10.41
CA GLY A 169 0.93 -7.49 -10.13
C GLY A 169 1.51 -6.81 -11.37
N ILE A 170 2.37 -7.49 -12.10
CA ILE A 170 2.96 -6.98 -13.35
C ILE A 170 1.85 -6.66 -14.36
N ASN A 171 0.95 -7.61 -14.63
CA ASN A 171 -0.18 -7.40 -15.57
C ASN A 171 -1.09 -6.24 -15.14
N PHE A 172 -1.27 -6.02 -13.85
CA PHE A 172 -2.05 -4.90 -13.34
C PHE A 172 -1.36 -3.56 -13.61
N VAL A 173 -0.06 -3.46 -13.32
CA VAL A 173 0.73 -2.25 -13.55
C VAL A 173 0.84 -1.94 -15.05
N ASP A 174 1.03 -2.95 -15.90
CA ASP A 174 1.01 -2.81 -17.36
C ASP A 174 -0.36 -2.31 -17.87
N SER A 175 -1.45 -2.81 -17.29
CA SER A 175 -2.80 -2.35 -17.63
C SER A 175 -3.02 -0.88 -17.25
N LEU A 176 -2.54 -0.46 -16.07
CA LEU A 176 -2.57 0.94 -15.66
C LEU A 176 -1.79 1.83 -16.63
N ALA A 177 -0.57 1.41 -17.00
CA ALA A 177 0.26 2.16 -17.96
C ALA A 177 -0.42 2.28 -19.33
N GLN A 178 -0.99 1.18 -19.83
CA GLN A 178 -1.71 1.18 -21.11
C GLN A 178 -2.94 2.08 -21.09
N LEU A 179 -3.72 2.06 -20.01
CA LEU A 179 -4.97 2.81 -19.90
C LEU A 179 -4.73 4.30 -19.63
N THR A 180 -3.71 4.65 -18.88
CA THR A 180 -3.35 6.04 -18.62
C THR A 180 -2.46 6.63 -19.73
N GLY A 181 -1.72 5.81 -20.47
CA GLY A 181 -0.67 6.24 -21.39
C GLY A 181 0.49 6.96 -20.67
N ARG A 182 0.77 6.58 -19.42
CA ARG A 182 1.84 7.11 -18.58
C ARG A 182 2.73 6.00 -18.07
N ASP A 183 3.99 6.31 -17.82
CA ASP A 183 4.90 5.37 -17.20
C ASP A 183 4.56 5.19 -15.73
N ILE A 184 4.53 3.93 -15.28
CA ILE A 184 4.14 3.56 -13.93
C ILE A 184 5.33 2.92 -13.22
N ALA A 185 5.62 3.34 -11.99
CA ALA A 185 6.51 2.62 -11.11
C ALA A 185 5.75 2.10 -9.88
N ALA A 186 5.99 0.85 -9.50
CA ALA A 186 5.31 0.19 -8.38
C ALA A 186 6.20 -0.82 -7.66
N SER A 187 5.87 -1.11 -6.39
CA SER A 187 6.65 -2.03 -5.55
C SER A 187 6.23 -3.50 -5.74
N THR A 188 7.22 -4.40 -5.69
CA THR A 188 7.03 -5.86 -5.69
C THR A 188 7.06 -6.45 -4.29
N ASN A 189 7.34 -5.66 -3.28
CA ASN A 189 7.49 -6.07 -1.90
C ASN A 189 6.63 -5.23 -0.95
N ARG A 190 6.85 -5.35 0.35
CA ARG A 190 6.15 -4.57 1.37
C ARG A 190 6.65 -3.14 1.39
N THR A 191 5.74 -2.17 1.36
CA THR A 191 6.02 -0.74 1.52
C THR A 191 5.74 -0.28 2.96
N GLY A 192 6.62 0.53 3.52
CA GLY A 192 6.52 1.03 4.90
C GLY A 192 7.10 0.07 5.93
N LEU A 193 6.49 -0.03 7.11
CA LEU A 193 6.99 -0.84 8.22
C LEU A 193 7.14 -2.32 7.82
N GLY A 194 8.34 -2.86 8.04
CA GLY A 194 8.67 -4.25 7.70
C GLY A 194 9.01 -4.47 6.22
N GLY A 195 9.20 -3.40 5.46
CA GLY A 195 9.61 -3.39 4.07
C GLY A 195 10.47 -2.17 3.75
N ASP A 196 10.37 -1.68 2.52
CA ASP A 196 11.08 -0.48 2.08
C ASP A 196 10.16 0.46 1.26
N TRP A 197 10.73 1.43 0.54
CA TRP A 197 10.01 2.39 -0.29
C TRP A 197 10.49 2.36 -1.74
N THR A 198 11.12 1.25 -2.13
CA THR A 198 11.61 1.05 -3.49
C THR A 198 10.45 0.69 -4.42
N LEU A 199 10.51 1.16 -5.65
CA LEU A 199 9.59 0.81 -6.72
C LEU A 199 10.38 -0.01 -7.74
N GLU A 200 10.34 -1.34 -7.61
CA GLU A 200 11.24 -2.23 -8.35
C GLU A 200 10.80 -2.50 -9.78
N VAL A 201 9.53 -2.25 -10.10
CA VAL A 201 8.99 -2.41 -11.45
C VAL A 201 8.64 -1.06 -12.03
N ALA A 202 9.06 -0.82 -13.27
CA ALA A 202 8.66 0.33 -14.07
C ALA A 202 8.24 -0.14 -15.46
N THR A 203 7.18 0.46 -16.01
CA THR A 203 6.66 0.14 -17.35
C THR A 203 7.37 0.90 -18.48
N GLY A 204 8.15 1.90 -18.11
CA GLY A 204 8.95 2.72 -19.03
C GLY A 204 10.02 3.48 -18.29
N SER A 205 10.42 4.63 -18.82
CA SER A 205 11.42 5.50 -18.19
C SER A 205 10.76 6.37 -17.12
N ILE A 206 11.28 6.38 -15.92
CA ILE A 206 10.75 7.18 -14.81
C ILE A 206 11.67 8.36 -14.56
N GLU A 207 11.24 9.55 -14.96
CA GLU A 207 11.95 10.81 -14.77
C GLU A 207 11.60 11.47 -13.42
N SER A 208 10.47 11.07 -12.84
CA SER A 208 10.01 11.58 -11.56
C SER A 208 10.78 10.98 -10.39
N HIS A 209 11.10 11.84 -9.41
CA HIS A 209 11.68 11.41 -8.14
C HIS A 209 10.62 11.34 -7.05
N THR A 210 10.84 10.50 -6.03
CA THR A 210 9.98 10.47 -4.85
C THR A 210 9.87 11.86 -4.23
N ALA A 211 8.64 12.27 -3.94
CA ALA A 211 8.37 13.51 -3.21
C ALA A 211 8.59 13.36 -1.70
N LEU A 212 8.74 12.14 -1.20
CA LEU A 212 8.95 11.86 0.21
C LEU A 212 10.43 11.88 0.56
N SER A 213 10.79 12.53 1.67
CA SER A 213 12.16 12.48 2.18
C SER A 213 12.48 11.11 2.77
N TYR A 214 13.74 10.68 2.63
CA TYR A 214 14.24 9.44 3.24
C TYR A 214 13.97 9.39 4.76
N GLN A 215 14.12 10.53 5.45
CA GLN A 215 13.89 10.63 6.89
C GLN A 215 12.42 10.31 7.26
N ALA A 216 11.45 10.85 6.53
CA ALA A 216 10.03 10.58 6.77
C ALA A 216 9.68 9.12 6.46
N MET A 217 10.17 8.59 5.33
CA MET A 217 9.97 7.18 4.96
C MET A 217 10.57 6.23 6.01
N SER A 218 11.79 6.49 6.50
CA SER A 218 12.46 5.65 7.50
C SER A 218 11.82 5.74 8.88
N ALA A 219 11.21 6.88 9.22
CA ALA A 219 10.55 7.10 10.51
C ALA A 219 9.12 6.55 10.53
N TYR A 220 8.53 6.22 9.39
CA TYR A 220 7.15 5.77 9.29
C TYR A 220 6.94 4.39 9.93
N GLN A 221 6.02 4.31 10.89
CA GLN A 221 5.85 3.18 11.79
C GLN A 221 4.68 2.25 11.40
N TYR A 222 4.19 2.34 10.18
CA TYR A 222 3.03 1.58 9.71
C TYR A 222 3.30 0.92 8.36
N GLY A 223 2.68 -0.26 8.13
CA GLY A 223 2.69 -0.94 6.84
C GLY A 223 1.55 -0.46 5.94
N LEU A 224 1.69 -0.70 4.66
CA LEU A 224 0.69 -0.39 3.64
C LEU A 224 0.15 -1.66 2.97
N ALA A 225 0.23 -2.84 3.64
CA ALA A 225 -0.24 -4.09 3.05
C ALA A 225 -1.75 -4.29 3.22
N THR A 226 -2.37 -4.84 2.18
CA THR A 226 -3.66 -5.51 2.26
C THR A 226 -3.42 -7.03 2.31
N ILE A 227 -3.85 -7.68 3.40
CA ILE A 227 -3.71 -9.12 3.59
C ILE A 227 -5.06 -9.76 3.34
N THR A 228 -5.16 -10.59 2.30
CA THR A 228 -6.42 -11.22 1.94
C THR A 228 -6.57 -12.59 2.59
N VAL A 229 -7.63 -12.75 3.38
CA VAL A 229 -8.07 -14.04 3.93
C VAL A 229 -8.73 -14.85 2.82
N THR A 230 -8.21 -16.03 2.55
CA THR A 230 -8.67 -16.90 1.45
C THR A 230 -9.27 -18.22 1.95
N SER A 231 -9.27 -18.43 3.28
CA SER A 231 -9.77 -19.65 3.92
C SER A 231 -10.65 -19.31 5.11
N ASN A 232 -11.82 -19.93 5.21
CA ASN A 232 -12.71 -19.84 6.36
C ASN A 232 -12.34 -20.79 7.51
N ALA A 233 -11.22 -21.52 7.40
CA ALA A 233 -10.71 -22.37 8.48
C ALA A 233 -10.27 -21.52 9.68
N ASP A 234 -10.39 -22.05 10.90
CA ASP A 234 -9.94 -21.39 12.14
C ASP A 234 -8.43 -21.05 12.09
N SER A 235 -7.61 -21.91 11.46
CA SER A 235 -6.17 -21.77 11.43
C SER A 235 -5.58 -22.33 10.14
N GLY A 236 -4.28 -22.08 9.91
CA GLY A 236 -3.56 -22.51 8.72
C GLY A 236 -3.39 -21.39 7.69
N VAL A 237 -2.78 -21.72 6.56
CA VAL A 237 -2.51 -20.77 5.49
C VAL A 237 -3.81 -20.16 4.96
N GLY A 238 -3.82 -18.86 4.78
CA GLY A 238 -4.97 -18.09 4.28
C GLY A 238 -6.08 -17.86 5.29
N SER A 239 -5.99 -18.35 6.55
CA SER A 239 -6.99 -18.09 7.58
C SER A 239 -6.85 -16.69 8.19
N LEU A 240 -7.93 -16.15 8.76
CA LEU A 240 -7.92 -14.88 9.50
C LEU A 240 -6.89 -14.88 10.65
N ARG A 241 -6.75 -16.00 11.36
CA ARG A 241 -5.75 -16.14 12.43
C ARG A 241 -4.32 -16.01 11.90
N SER A 242 -4.03 -16.60 10.74
CA SER A 242 -2.74 -16.45 10.06
C SER A 242 -2.50 -15.00 9.62
N ALA A 243 -3.51 -14.35 9.05
CA ALA A 243 -3.44 -12.94 8.66
C ALA A 243 -3.16 -12.03 9.85
N LEU A 244 -3.88 -12.19 10.99
CA LEU A 244 -3.63 -11.44 12.23
C LEU A 244 -2.22 -11.66 12.79
N SER A 245 -1.67 -12.86 12.63
CA SER A 245 -0.30 -13.17 13.07
C SER A 245 0.76 -12.48 12.22
N SER A 246 0.61 -12.48 10.89
CA SER A 246 1.59 -11.94 9.92
C SER A 246 1.49 -10.42 9.74
N ALA A 247 0.34 -9.81 10.01
CA ALA A 247 0.14 -8.37 9.89
C ALA A 247 1.13 -7.58 10.74
N VAL A 248 1.48 -6.38 10.28
CA VAL A 248 2.15 -5.36 11.09
C VAL A 248 1.18 -4.21 11.38
N ALA A 249 1.61 -3.26 12.22
CA ALA A 249 0.77 -2.08 12.50
C ALA A 249 0.48 -1.31 11.21
N GLY A 250 -0.77 -0.93 11.02
CA GLY A 250 -1.26 -0.19 9.84
C GLY A 250 -1.86 -1.06 8.75
N ASP A 251 -1.53 -2.35 8.66
CA ASP A 251 -2.07 -3.24 7.63
C ASP A 251 -3.61 -3.34 7.67
N ILE A 252 -4.19 -3.60 6.50
CA ILE A 252 -5.59 -3.97 6.35
C ILE A 252 -5.69 -5.48 6.12
N ILE A 253 -6.61 -6.14 6.83
CA ILE A 253 -6.99 -7.53 6.56
C ILE A 253 -8.36 -7.50 5.90
N THR A 254 -8.50 -8.12 4.73
CA THR A 254 -9.76 -8.27 4.00
C THR A 254 -10.00 -9.75 3.66
N PHE A 255 -11.06 -10.06 2.91
CA PHE A 255 -11.45 -11.43 2.56
C PHE A 255 -11.70 -11.51 1.06
N ASN A 256 -11.42 -12.67 0.46
CA ASN A 256 -11.61 -12.88 -0.98
C ASN A 256 -13.06 -13.17 -1.37
N ALA A 257 -13.93 -13.45 -0.42
CA ALA A 257 -15.35 -13.74 -0.63
C ALA A 257 -16.13 -13.66 0.68
N ASN A 258 -17.45 -13.57 0.58
CA ASN A 258 -18.36 -13.74 1.72
C ASN A 258 -18.11 -15.11 2.38
N MET A 259 -17.86 -15.09 3.68
CA MET A 259 -17.58 -16.33 4.40
C MET A 259 -17.99 -16.30 5.86
N THR A 260 -18.16 -17.49 6.43
CA THR A 260 -18.29 -17.70 7.89
C THR A 260 -17.03 -18.37 8.39
N VAL A 261 -16.29 -17.70 9.27
CA VAL A 261 -15.15 -18.27 9.99
C VAL A 261 -15.62 -18.86 11.31
N ASN A 262 -15.55 -20.19 11.42
CA ASN A 262 -15.91 -20.92 12.62
C ASN A 262 -14.68 -21.09 13.52
N LEU A 263 -14.70 -20.49 14.69
CA LEU A 263 -13.55 -20.42 15.59
C LEU A 263 -13.53 -21.57 16.59
N ASN A 264 -12.36 -22.14 16.80
CA ASN A 264 -12.08 -23.11 17.86
C ASN A 264 -11.40 -22.46 19.09
N SER A 265 -10.87 -21.24 18.91
CA SER A 265 -10.30 -20.42 19.97
C SER A 265 -10.45 -18.95 19.65
N GLN A 266 -10.41 -18.10 20.66
CA GLN A 266 -10.50 -16.66 20.52
C GLN A 266 -9.44 -16.10 19.55
N LEU A 267 -9.85 -15.19 18.69
CA LEU A 267 -8.95 -14.37 17.89
C LEU A 267 -8.40 -13.22 18.74
N VAL A 268 -7.14 -12.88 18.55
CA VAL A 268 -6.49 -11.77 19.28
C VAL A 268 -5.93 -10.76 18.30
N ILE A 269 -6.36 -9.52 18.43
CA ILE A 269 -5.77 -8.37 17.74
C ILE A 269 -4.73 -7.75 18.68
N SER A 270 -3.46 -7.91 18.34
CA SER A 270 -2.31 -7.46 19.14
C SER A 270 -1.54 -6.32 18.48
N LYS A 271 -2.01 -5.81 17.35
CA LYS A 271 -1.38 -4.75 16.55
C LYS A 271 -2.44 -3.77 16.06
N ASN A 272 -2.03 -2.53 15.82
CA ASN A 272 -2.92 -1.52 15.22
C ASN A 272 -3.23 -1.92 13.78
N LEU A 273 -4.46 -2.25 13.45
CA LEU A 273 -4.86 -2.69 12.11
C LEU A 273 -6.37 -2.50 11.87
N THR A 274 -6.77 -2.70 10.63
CA THR A 274 -8.17 -2.75 10.22
C THR A 274 -8.52 -4.16 9.73
N VAL A 275 -9.69 -4.67 10.13
CA VAL A 275 -10.31 -5.87 9.53
C VAL A 275 -11.53 -5.42 8.75
N GLU A 276 -11.48 -5.59 7.43
CA GLU A 276 -12.48 -5.15 6.47
C GLU A 276 -13.27 -6.34 5.94
N GLY A 277 -14.53 -6.42 6.28
CA GLY A 277 -15.44 -7.49 5.88
C GLY A 277 -16.67 -7.00 5.12
N ASP A 278 -16.72 -5.72 4.73
CA ASP A 278 -17.65 -5.15 3.75
C ASP A 278 -16.96 -5.15 2.39
N LEU A 279 -17.10 -6.23 1.63
CA LEU A 279 -16.28 -6.51 0.45
C LEU A 279 -16.70 -5.72 -0.80
N ASN A 280 -17.94 -5.28 -0.84
CA ASN A 280 -18.52 -4.51 -1.92
C ASN A 280 -18.75 -3.03 -1.54
N LEU A 281 -18.39 -2.66 -0.29
CA LEU A 281 -18.47 -1.31 0.28
C LEU A 281 -19.90 -0.73 0.26
N ASP A 282 -20.92 -1.58 0.45
CA ASP A 282 -22.32 -1.18 0.51
C ASP A 282 -22.83 -0.88 1.93
N GLY A 283 -21.95 -1.01 2.92
CA GLY A 283 -22.26 -0.81 4.34
C GLY A 283 -22.92 -2.02 5.02
N VAL A 284 -22.93 -3.16 4.35
CA VAL A 284 -23.47 -4.42 4.88
C VAL A 284 -22.32 -5.39 5.16
N ALA A 285 -22.45 -6.14 6.25
CA ALA A 285 -21.45 -7.14 6.63
C ALA A 285 -21.52 -8.38 5.72
N ASP A 286 -20.43 -8.69 5.03
CA ASP A 286 -20.27 -9.88 4.18
C ASP A 286 -19.61 -11.05 4.90
N VAL A 287 -18.96 -10.80 6.03
CA VAL A 287 -18.15 -11.78 6.75
C VAL A 287 -18.67 -12.02 8.16
N THR A 288 -18.82 -13.30 8.53
CA THR A 288 -19.26 -13.72 9.85
C THR A 288 -18.12 -14.40 10.61
N LEU A 289 -17.89 -13.96 11.87
CA LEU A 289 -17.00 -14.61 12.83
C LEU A 289 -17.86 -15.27 13.90
N SER A 290 -17.82 -16.61 13.97
CA SER A 290 -18.64 -17.41 14.87
C SER A 290 -17.81 -18.13 15.93
N GLY A 291 -18.11 -17.90 17.20
CA GLY A 291 -17.54 -18.66 18.33
C GLY A 291 -18.19 -20.03 18.54
N GLN A 292 -19.22 -20.39 17.75
CA GLN A 292 -19.96 -21.68 17.84
C GLN A 292 -20.48 -22.04 19.25
N TYR A 293 -20.65 -21.03 20.10
CA TYR A 293 -20.93 -21.22 21.56
C TYR A 293 -19.86 -22.08 22.28
N LYS A 294 -18.61 -22.08 21.78
CA LYS A 294 -17.48 -22.82 22.36
C LYS A 294 -16.38 -21.90 22.87
N THR A 295 -16.23 -20.73 22.28
CA THR A 295 -15.17 -19.80 22.63
C THR A 295 -15.65 -18.35 22.49
N GLN A 296 -14.98 -17.43 23.14
CA GLN A 296 -15.08 -16.01 22.83
C GLN A 296 -14.64 -15.78 21.38
N VAL A 297 -15.20 -14.77 20.69
CA VAL A 297 -14.86 -14.54 19.28
C VAL A 297 -13.58 -13.74 19.16
N LEU A 298 -13.50 -12.55 19.76
CA LEU A 298 -12.43 -11.60 19.52
C LEU A 298 -11.97 -10.91 20.80
N MET A 299 -10.65 -10.68 20.90
CA MET A 299 -10.01 -9.84 21.89
C MET A 299 -9.15 -8.77 21.23
N VAL A 300 -9.25 -7.53 21.71
CA VAL A 300 -8.32 -6.43 21.36
C VAL A 300 -7.45 -6.16 22.57
N ASN A 301 -6.13 -6.26 22.41
CA ASN A 301 -5.17 -6.08 23.48
C ASN A 301 -5.09 -4.61 23.93
N SER A 302 -4.64 -4.41 25.17
CA SER A 302 -4.36 -3.08 25.71
C SER A 302 -3.32 -2.35 24.85
N GLY A 303 -3.56 -1.04 24.63
CA GLY A 303 -2.68 -0.18 23.82
C GLY A 303 -2.85 -0.35 22.30
N VAL A 304 -3.69 -1.29 21.85
CA VAL A 304 -3.96 -1.53 20.43
C VAL A 304 -5.12 -0.66 19.97
N THR A 305 -4.98 -0.05 18.79
CA THR A 305 -6.05 0.63 18.06
C THR A 305 -6.49 -0.23 16.88
N ALA A 306 -7.72 -0.73 16.92
CA ALA A 306 -8.29 -1.58 15.87
C ALA A 306 -9.56 -0.98 15.28
N THR A 307 -9.77 -1.20 13.99
CA THR A 307 -11.04 -0.94 13.31
C THR A 307 -11.58 -2.27 12.79
N LEU A 308 -12.85 -2.54 13.05
CA LEU A 308 -13.60 -3.63 12.44
C LEU A 308 -14.70 -3.00 11.59
N ASP A 309 -14.77 -3.37 10.33
CA ASP A 309 -15.78 -2.90 9.40
C ASP A 309 -16.46 -4.08 8.70
N GLY A 310 -17.78 -4.03 8.51
CA GLY A 310 -18.51 -5.02 7.75
C GLY A 310 -18.48 -6.46 8.29
N LEU A 311 -18.55 -6.65 9.61
CA LEU A 311 -18.45 -7.97 10.24
C LEU A 311 -19.71 -8.32 11.05
N VAL A 312 -20.11 -9.59 11.01
CA VAL A 312 -21.04 -10.18 11.98
C VAL A 312 -20.24 -10.97 13.01
N ILE A 313 -20.35 -10.62 14.30
CA ILE A 313 -19.68 -11.27 15.43
C ILE A 313 -20.74 -12.00 16.26
N THR A 314 -20.75 -13.33 16.20
CA THR A 314 -21.86 -14.12 16.71
C THR A 314 -21.43 -15.41 17.42
N GLN A 315 -22.37 -15.98 18.20
CA GLN A 315 -22.23 -17.26 18.88
C GLN A 315 -20.95 -17.35 19.73
N GLY A 316 -20.48 -16.22 20.26
CA GLY A 316 -19.37 -16.21 21.20
C GLY A 316 -19.83 -16.60 22.59
N LEU A 317 -19.01 -17.35 23.30
CA LEU A 317 -19.26 -17.77 24.68
C LEU A 317 -18.06 -17.42 25.57
N ALA A 318 -18.32 -16.63 26.61
CA ALA A 318 -17.44 -16.50 27.76
C ALA A 318 -18.03 -17.32 28.92
N ALA A 319 -17.26 -18.25 29.43
CA ALA A 319 -17.62 -19.02 30.62
C ALA A 319 -16.69 -18.67 31.79
N GLY A 320 -17.23 -18.25 32.89
CA GLY A 320 -16.51 -18.13 34.16
C GLY A 320 -16.30 -19.49 34.80
N ASN A 321 -15.19 -19.67 35.47
CA ASN A 321 -14.96 -20.87 36.26
C ASN A 321 -15.89 -20.86 37.48
N GLY A 322 -16.48 -22.02 37.82
CA GLY A 322 -17.25 -22.20 39.05
C GLY A 322 -16.37 -21.95 40.29
N ALA A 323 -17.00 -21.49 41.36
CA ALA A 323 -16.33 -21.34 42.65
C ALA A 323 -16.04 -22.72 43.28
N ASN A 324 -14.81 -22.90 43.79
CA ASN A 324 -14.54 -23.94 44.79
C ASN A 324 -14.72 -23.34 46.19
N ALA A 325 -14.89 -24.19 47.18
CA ALA A 325 -15.08 -23.75 48.57
C ALA A 325 -13.97 -22.75 48.98
N GLY A 326 -14.35 -21.50 49.28
CA GLY A 326 -13.46 -20.43 49.72
C GLY A 326 -12.83 -19.60 48.59
N VAL A 327 -13.21 -19.78 47.30
CA VAL A 327 -12.74 -18.98 46.15
C VAL A 327 -13.96 -18.42 45.42
N ASP A 328 -13.95 -17.12 45.15
CA ASP A 328 -15.02 -16.49 44.37
C ASP A 328 -15.12 -17.05 42.93
N ALA A 329 -16.34 -17.16 42.42
CA ALA A 329 -16.57 -17.53 41.04
C ALA A 329 -15.98 -16.48 40.09
N ALA A 330 -15.24 -16.93 39.07
CA ALA A 330 -14.69 -16.02 38.09
C ALA A 330 -15.79 -15.35 37.23
N ALA A 331 -15.70 -14.05 37.07
CA ALA A 331 -16.60 -13.31 36.18
C ALA A 331 -16.32 -13.69 34.72
N ALA A 332 -17.38 -13.91 33.96
CA ALA A 332 -17.30 -14.05 32.51
C ALA A 332 -17.50 -12.68 31.84
N MET A 333 -16.63 -12.29 30.94
CA MET A 333 -16.75 -11.04 30.22
C MET A 333 -16.61 -11.27 28.72
N GLY A 334 -17.43 -10.57 27.91
CA GLY A 334 -17.27 -10.44 26.49
C GLY A 334 -17.35 -11.75 25.67
N GLY A 335 -18.52 -12.37 25.56
CA GLY A 335 -18.68 -13.56 24.71
C GLY A 335 -18.31 -13.26 23.24
N GLY A 336 -18.78 -12.17 22.70
CA GLY A 336 -18.42 -11.72 21.33
C GLY A 336 -17.08 -11.00 21.30
N ILE A 337 -16.98 -9.87 22.00
CA ILE A 337 -15.78 -9.02 21.96
C ILE A 337 -15.29 -8.75 23.39
N VAL A 338 -14.00 -8.93 23.60
CA VAL A 338 -13.25 -8.40 24.75
C VAL A 338 -12.37 -7.27 24.28
N ASN A 339 -12.64 -6.05 24.72
CA ASN A 339 -11.85 -4.88 24.33
C ASN A 339 -11.07 -4.32 25.51
N ALA A 340 -9.75 -4.40 25.44
CA ALA A 340 -8.82 -3.75 26.36
C ALA A 340 -8.07 -2.58 25.72
N GLY A 341 -8.28 -2.33 24.43
CA GLY A 341 -7.64 -1.27 23.62
C GLY A 341 -8.61 -0.18 23.16
N ASN A 342 -8.31 0.43 22.02
CA ASN A 342 -9.19 1.36 21.31
C ASN A 342 -9.82 0.65 20.12
N LEU A 343 -11.14 0.44 20.16
CA LEU A 343 -11.86 -0.30 19.12
C LEU A 343 -12.89 0.61 18.45
N THR A 344 -12.81 0.70 17.13
CA THR A 344 -13.84 1.31 16.28
C THR A 344 -14.63 0.21 15.58
N LEU A 345 -15.94 0.26 15.65
CA LEU A 345 -16.87 -0.62 14.94
C LEU A 345 -17.62 0.19 13.87
N LYS A 346 -17.57 -0.24 12.63
CA LYS A 346 -18.34 0.30 11.51
C LYS A 346 -19.10 -0.85 10.86
N ASN A 347 -20.38 -0.66 10.56
CA ASN A 347 -21.18 -1.69 9.88
C ASN A 347 -21.07 -3.09 10.52
N VAL A 348 -20.84 -3.16 11.86
CA VAL A 348 -20.63 -4.40 12.61
C VAL A 348 -21.89 -4.78 13.36
N THR A 349 -22.30 -6.03 13.18
CA THR A 349 -23.39 -6.64 13.95
C THR A 349 -22.83 -7.57 15.03
N VAL A 350 -23.09 -7.29 16.30
CA VAL A 350 -22.72 -8.15 17.44
C VAL A 350 -23.97 -8.77 18.01
N THR A 351 -24.18 -10.08 17.79
CA THR A 351 -25.44 -10.75 18.11
C THR A 351 -25.22 -12.18 18.61
N ALA A 352 -26.17 -12.71 19.34
CA ALA A 352 -26.20 -14.12 19.83
C ALA A 352 -24.91 -14.52 20.59
N ASN A 353 -24.28 -13.60 21.30
CA ASN A 353 -23.13 -13.89 22.16
C ASN A 353 -23.56 -13.99 23.61
N ALA A 354 -22.93 -14.87 24.36
CA ALA A 354 -23.27 -15.14 25.77
C ALA A 354 -22.05 -14.98 26.68
N ALA A 355 -22.27 -14.48 27.88
CA ALA A 355 -21.33 -14.52 28.99
C ALA A 355 -22.03 -15.15 30.20
N SER A 356 -21.51 -16.28 30.67
CA SER A 356 -22.04 -17.02 31.82
C SER A 356 -21.02 -17.02 32.95
N GLY A 357 -21.35 -16.35 34.06
CA GLY A 357 -20.55 -16.41 35.27
C GLY A 357 -20.48 -17.83 35.81
N GLY A 358 -19.40 -18.16 36.50
CA GLY A 358 -19.31 -19.45 37.20
C GLY A 358 -20.38 -19.56 38.30
N GLY A 359 -21.01 -20.73 38.40
CA GLY A 359 -21.95 -21.02 39.49
C GLY A 359 -21.26 -20.96 40.86
N GLY A 360 -21.89 -20.32 41.86
CA GLY A 360 -21.42 -20.39 43.22
C GLY A 360 -21.46 -21.83 43.74
N GLY A 361 -20.35 -22.33 44.27
CA GLY A 361 -20.33 -23.59 45.00
C GLY A 361 -21.13 -23.41 46.33
N GLY A 362 -22.20 -24.21 46.48
CA GLY A 362 -22.94 -24.31 47.73
C GLY A 362 -22.14 -25.08 48.78
#